data_df08138ad1f9eb79bd165aa9198405f0
#
_entry.id   df08138ad1f9eb79bd165aa9198405f0
#
_cell.length_a   1.000
_cell.length_b   1.000
_cell.length_c   1.000
_cell.angle_alpha   90.00
_cell.angle_beta   90.00
_cell.angle_gamma   90.00
#
_symmetry.space_group_name_H-M   'P 1'
#
loop_
_entity.id
_entity.type
_entity.pdbx_description
1 polymer ?
#
loop_
_entity_poly.entity_id
_entity_poly.type
_entity_poly.pdbx_seq_one_letter_code
_entity_poly.pdbx_strand_id
1 'polypeptide(L)'
;MIRRPPRSTPLYSSAASDVYKRQELDDTLLMPKVAEILSQENVVGWFQGRMEFGPRALGARSIIGDPRSKKMQSVMNLKIKYRESFRPFAPSVLIEDVQNYFEFDRGSPYMLMVAPVSDQIRTPMTSDEEELFGIDKLNVVRSKLPSITHVDYSARIQTVHSQTNPRYHALISSFKEQTGCGVLINTSFNVRGEPIVCAPEDAYRCFMRTEMDYLVIENFLLHKSDQAKVVSDESWMNEFELD
;
A
#
# COMPACT_ATOMS: atom_id res chain seq x y z
N MET A 1 -19.96 31.32 -10.03
CA MET A 1 -18.61 31.57 -9.44
C MET A 1 -18.32 30.44 -8.48
N ILE A 2 -17.51 29.45 -8.88
CA ILE A 2 -17.12 28.33 -8.01
C ILE A 2 -16.00 28.85 -7.11
N ARG A 3 -16.23 28.94 -5.81
CA ARG A 3 -15.19 29.30 -4.83
C ARG A 3 -14.13 28.21 -4.84
N ARG A 4 -12.86 28.58 -5.09
CA ARG A 4 -11.73 27.68 -4.87
C ARG A 4 -11.74 27.23 -3.40
N PRO A 5 -11.55 25.93 -3.12
CA PRO A 5 -11.36 25.50 -1.73
C PRO A 5 -10.13 26.21 -1.14
N PRO A 6 -10.16 26.53 0.17
CA PRO A 6 -9.01 27.14 0.81
C PRO A 6 -7.77 26.26 0.60
N ARG A 7 -6.62 26.90 0.31
CA ARG A 7 -5.32 26.21 0.30
C ARG A 7 -5.12 25.63 1.70
N SER A 8 -5.08 24.31 1.82
CA SER A 8 -4.64 23.66 3.03
C SER A 8 -3.25 24.21 3.37
N THR A 9 -3.09 24.81 4.54
CA THR A 9 -1.79 25.22 5.04
C THR A 9 -0.97 23.95 5.24
N PRO A 10 0.18 23.80 4.57
CA PRO A 10 0.94 22.58 4.71
C PRO A 10 1.40 22.38 6.16
N LEU A 11 1.49 21.11 6.61
CA LEU A 11 2.03 20.69 7.92
C LEU A 11 3.44 21.23 8.27
N TYR A 12 4.08 21.94 7.37
CA TYR A 12 5.39 22.58 7.56
C TYR A 12 5.35 24.04 8.03
N SER A 13 4.22 24.51 8.53
CA SER A 13 4.20 25.73 9.34
C SER A 13 5.18 25.52 10.52
N SER A 14 6.06 26.47 10.75
CA SER A 14 7.14 26.40 11.77
C SER A 14 6.65 26.06 13.19
N ALA A 15 5.37 26.22 13.49
CA ALA A 15 4.77 25.86 14.76
C ALA A 15 4.45 24.34 14.89
N ALA A 16 4.37 23.59 13.77
CA ALA A 16 4.14 22.15 13.78
C ALA A 16 5.44 21.32 13.79
N SER A 17 6.60 21.97 13.68
CA SER A 17 7.91 21.30 13.57
C SER A 17 8.31 20.51 14.81
N ASP A 18 7.81 20.88 15.99
CA ASP A 18 8.23 20.29 17.27
C ASP A 18 7.32 19.16 17.76
N VAL A 19 6.15 18.96 17.11
CA VAL A 19 5.15 17.96 17.54
C VAL A 19 5.41 16.57 16.96
N TYR A 20 5.97 16.49 15.73
CA TYR A 20 6.19 15.23 15.03
C TYR A 20 7.66 15.05 14.70
N LYS A 21 8.26 13.94 15.15
CA LYS A 21 9.62 13.57 14.73
C LYS A 21 9.58 13.08 13.29
N ARG A 22 10.20 13.83 12.40
CA ARG A 22 10.23 13.55 10.95
C ARG A 22 11.62 13.79 10.40
N GLN A 23 11.96 13.06 9.36
CA GLN A 23 13.14 13.29 8.52
C GLN A 23 12.67 13.86 7.18
N GLU A 24 13.24 14.97 6.74
CA GLU A 24 13.03 15.51 5.40
C GLU A 24 14.10 14.95 4.46
N LEU A 25 13.67 14.36 3.35
CA LEU A 25 14.54 13.75 2.35
C LEU A 25 14.13 14.26 0.96
N ASP A 26 15.10 14.54 0.10
CA ASP A 26 14.80 14.74 -1.32
C ASP A 26 14.46 13.40 -2.01
N ASP A 27 13.90 13.45 -3.22
CA ASP A 27 13.44 12.26 -3.92
C ASP A 27 14.58 11.28 -4.24
N THR A 28 15.82 11.74 -4.37
CA THR A 28 16.98 10.89 -4.68
C THR A 28 17.38 10.01 -3.49
N LEU A 29 17.06 10.46 -2.28
CA LEU A 29 17.28 9.73 -1.03
C LEU A 29 16.01 9.02 -0.55
N LEU A 30 14.84 9.64 -0.73
CA LEU A 30 13.57 9.14 -0.22
C LEU A 30 13.17 7.83 -0.92
N MET A 31 13.23 7.75 -2.26
CA MET A 31 12.78 6.59 -2.99
C MET A 31 13.59 5.33 -2.65
N PRO A 32 14.95 5.36 -2.66
CA PRO A 32 15.75 4.20 -2.23
C PRO A 32 15.52 3.85 -0.75
N LYS A 33 15.34 4.86 0.12
CA LYS A 33 15.10 4.61 1.55
C LYS A 33 13.76 3.94 1.82
N VAL A 34 12.70 4.38 1.16
CA VAL A 34 11.37 3.75 1.29
C VAL A 34 11.38 2.35 0.67
N ALA A 35 12.08 2.15 -0.43
CA ALA A 35 12.27 0.83 -1.04
C ALA A 35 12.99 -0.15 -0.09
N GLU A 36 14.05 0.31 0.59
CA GLU A 36 14.75 -0.46 1.63
C GLU A 36 13.80 -0.85 2.77
N ILE A 37 13.04 0.12 3.29
CA ILE A 37 12.06 -0.10 4.37
C ILE A 37 11.03 -1.16 3.96
N LEU A 38 10.48 -1.07 2.75
CA LEU A 38 9.52 -2.04 2.23
C LEU A 38 10.14 -3.43 2.08
N SER A 39 11.40 -3.53 1.61
CA SER A 39 12.11 -4.80 1.43
C SER A 39 12.37 -5.56 2.74
N GLN A 40 12.33 -4.83 3.87
CA GLN A 40 12.43 -5.37 5.23
C GLN A 40 11.07 -5.77 5.82
N GLU A 41 10.04 -5.92 4.97
CA GLU A 41 8.67 -6.30 5.35
C GLU A 41 7.93 -5.27 6.23
N ASN A 42 8.36 -4.00 6.21
CA ASN A 42 7.63 -2.93 6.88
C ASN A 42 6.46 -2.44 6.03
N VAL A 43 5.43 -1.94 6.71
CA VAL A 43 4.26 -1.33 6.08
C VAL A 43 4.37 0.19 6.10
N VAL A 44 4.17 0.81 4.94
CA VAL A 44 4.32 2.25 4.76
C VAL A 44 3.00 2.89 4.35
N GLY A 45 2.56 3.91 5.11
CA GLY A 45 1.55 4.86 4.66
C GLY A 45 2.19 5.82 3.65
N TRP A 46 1.62 5.89 2.45
CA TRP A 46 2.15 6.70 1.35
C TRP A 46 1.14 7.79 0.95
N PHE A 47 1.47 9.04 1.25
CA PHE A 47 0.63 10.22 1.04
C PHE A 47 1.35 11.22 0.15
N GLN A 48 0.87 11.42 -1.09
CA GLN A 48 1.54 12.21 -2.11
C GLN A 48 0.56 13.04 -2.93
N GLY A 49 0.90 14.29 -3.21
CA GLY A 49 0.20 15.15 -4.15
C GLY A 49 -1.31 15.25 -3.94
N ARG A 50 -2.04 15.34 -5.04
CA ARG A 50 -3.51 15.37 -5.02
C ARG A 50 -4.09 13.98 -4.79
N MET A 51 -5.14 13.93 -3.97
CA MET A 51 -5.93 12.71 -3.77
C MET A 51 -6.56 12.24 -5.09
N GLU A 52 -6.64 10.93 -5.27
CA GLU A 52 -7.38 10.31 -6.36
C GLU A 52 -8.86 10.69 -6.31
N PHE A 53 -9.45 10.89 -7.49
CA PHE A 53 -10.89 11.07 -7.63
C PHE A 53 -11.54 9.72 -7.92
N GLY A 54 -12.04 9.07 -6.88
CA GLY A 54 -12.68 7.76 -6.99
C GLY A 54 -12.43 6.84 -5.78
N PRO A 55 -12.97 5.60 -5.84
CA PRO A 55 -12.98 4.69 -4.67
C PRO A 55 -11.66 3.91 -4.50
N ARG A 56 -10.65 4.13 -5.34
CA ARG A 56 -9.39 3.38 -5.33
C ARG A 56 -8.21 4.28 -5.02
N ALA A 57 -7.33 3.82 -4.14
CA ALA A 57 -6.01 4.40 -3.97
C ALA A 57 -5.10 3.93 -5.11
N LEU A 58 -4.46 4.87 -5.79
CA LEU A 58 -3.65 4.64 -7.00
C LEU A 58 -2.22 5.17 -6.83
N GLY A 59 -1.75 5.33 -5.60
CA GLY A 59 -0.40 5.80 -5.28
C GLY A 59 -0.32 7.25 -4.80
N ALA A 60 -1.46 7.89 -4.45
CA ALA A 60 -1.47 9.18 -3.76
C ALA A 60 -1.98 9.07 -2.31
N ARG A 61 -2.91 8.18 -2.05
CA ARG A 61 -3.47 7.89 -0.70
C ARG A 61 -3.46 6.38 -0.47
N SER A 62 -2.26 5.81 -0.36
CA SER A 62 -2.04 4.36 -0.35
C SER A 62 -1.37 3.87 0.93
N ILE A 63 -1.70 2.65 1.34
CA ILE A 63 -0.85 1.85 2.22
C ILE A 63 -0.18 0.82 1.33
N ILE A 64 1.14 0.75 1.42
CA ILE A 64 1.97 -0.07 0.54
C ILE A 64 2.81 -1.07 1.35
N GLY A 65 3.13 -2.20 0.73
CA GLY A 65 3.92 -3.27 1.34
C GLY A 65 4.58 -4.18 0.31
N ASP A 66 5.43 -5.08 0.77
CA ASP A 66 6.14 -6.05 -0.06
C ASP A 66 5.23 -7.24 -0.42
N PRO A 67 4.90 -7.47 -1.70
CA PRO A 67 4.04 -8.58 -2.11
C PRO A 67 4.71 -9.97 -2.01
N ARG A 68 6.04 -10.03 -1.88
CA ARG A 68 6.83 -11.26 -1.77
C ARG A 68 6.71 -11.90 -0.37
N SER A 69 6.39 -11.09 0.64
CA SER A 69 6.24 -11.55 2.01
C SER A 69 4.99 -12.42 2.18
N LYS A 70 5.17 -13.64 2.69
CA LYS A 70 4.07 -14.55 3.02
C LYS A 70 3.18 -14.05 4.16
N LYS A 71 3.72 -13.18 5.02
CA LYS A 71 3.02 -12.64 6.20
C LYS A 71 2.29 -11.33 5.92
N MET A 72 2.70 -10.60 4.89
CA MET A 72 2.23 -9.23 4.64
C MET A 72 0.71 -9.14 4.50
N GLN A 73 0.09 -10.11 3.82
CA GLN A 73 -1.37 -10.16 3.68
C GLN A 73 -2.07 -10.20 5.05
N SER A 74 -1.63 -11.09 5.92
CA SER A 74 -2.18 -11.24 7.27
C SER A 74 -1.90 -10.00 8.14
N VAL A 75 -0.66 -9.51 8.13
CA VAL A 75 -0.25 -8.32 8.89
C VAL A 75 -1.09 -7.11 8.49
N MET A 76 -1.19 -6.80 7.22
CA MET A 76 -1.95 -5.63 6.76
C MET A 76 -3.45 -5.76 7.00
N ASN A 77 -4.02 -6.98 6.88
CA ASN A 77 -5.44 -7.18 7.15
C ASN A 77 -5.78 -7.06 8.64
N LEU A 78 -5.03 -7.74 9.50
CA LEU A 78 -5.35 -7.81 10.93
C LEU A 78 -4.95 -6.54 11.70
N LYS A 79 -3.77 -5.97 11.38
CA LYS A 79 -3.15 -4.91 12.19
C LYS A 79 -3.39 -3.50 11.65
N ILE A 80 -3.87 -3.38 10.43
CA ILE A 80 -4.08 -2.08 9.77
C ILE A 80 -5.52 -1.93 9.28
N LYS A 81 -6.04 -2.97 8.59
CA LYS A 81 -7.40 -2.93 8.05
C LYS A 81 -8.46 -3.43 9.01
N TYR A 82 -8.08 -4.09 10.10
CA TYR A 82 -9.01 -4.67 11.08
C TYR A 82 -10.11 -5.50 10.42
N ARG A 83 -9.70 -6.42 9.53
CA ARG A 83 -10.59 -7.29 8.75
C ARG A 83 -10.04 -8.70 8.64
N GLU A 84 -10.75 -9.57 7.95
CA GLU A 84 -10.39 -10.99 7.77
C GLU A 84 -8.99 -11.12 7.11
N SER A 85 -8.13 -11.98 7.68
CA SER A 85 -6.72 -12.13 7.29
C SER A 85 -6.50 -12.58 5.85
N PHE A 86 -7.50 -13.24 5.26
CA PHE A 86 -7.39 -13.89 3.96
C PHE A 86 -7.71 -13.00 2.76
N ARG A 87 -8.21 -11.77 2.97
CA ARG A 87 -8.52 -10.87 1.83
C ARG A 87 -7.25 -10.50 1.08
N PRO A 88 -7.13 -10.81 -0.23
CA PRO A 88 -5.96 -10.44 -1.01
C PRO A 88 -5.91 -8.93 -1.25
N PHE A 89 -4.71 -8.44 -1.48
CA PHE A 89 -4.46 -7.05 -1.84
C PHE A 89 -4.26 -6.91 -3.34
N ALA A 90 -4.50 -5.71 -3.86
CA ALA A 90 -4.23 -5.36 -5.24
C ALA A 90 -2.75 -5.02 -5.43
N PRO A 91 -2.10 -5.48 -6.51
CA PRO A 91 -0.76 -5.05 -6.88
C PRO A 91 -0.77 -3.73 -7.66
N SER A 92 0.26 -2.90 -7.42
CA SER A 92 0.73 -1.88 -8.35
C SER A 92 2.00 -2.38 -9.01
N VAL A 93 2.05 -2.38 -10.34
CA VAL A 93 3.16 -2.89 -11.15
C VAL A 93 3.62 -1.83 -12.14
N LEU A 94 4.93 -1.75 -12.40
CA LEU A 94 5.44 -0.92 -13.49
C LEU A 94 4.84 -1.37 -14.82
N ILE A 95 4.37 -0.42 -15.65
CA ILE A 95 3.72 -0.76 -16.93
C ILE A 95 4.65 -1.58 -17.84
N GLU A 96 5.93 -1.25 -17.84
CA GLU A 96 6.96 -1.95 -18.60
C GLU A 96 7.24 -3.38 -18.14
N ASP A 97 6.84 -3.71 -16.92
CA ASP A 97 7.05 -5.04 -16.31
C ASP A 97 5.77 -5.88 -16.23
N VAL A 98 4.63 -5.36 -16.62
CA VAL A 98 3.33 -6.02 -16.37
C VAL A 98 3.29 -7.45 -16.89
N GLN A 99 3.86 -7.72 -18.08
CA GLN A 99 3.87 -9.05 -18.70
C GLN A 99 4.80 -10.05 -17.98
N ASN A 100 5.76 -9.57 -17.18
CA ASN A 100 6.62 -10.44 -16.39
C ASN A 100 5.88 -11.08 -15.20
N TYR A 101 4.80 -10.43 -14.76
CA TYR A 101 4.04 -10.84 -13.57
C TYR A 101 2.63 -11.30 -13.87
N PHE A 102 2.01 -10.81 -14.95
CA PHE A 102 0.60 -11.06 -15.27
C PHE A 102 0.41 -11.36 -16.75
N GLU A 103 -0.57 -12.20 -17.06
CA GLU A 103 -1.03 -12.44 -18.43
C GLU A 103 -1.87 -11.23 -18.91
N PHE A 104 -1.19 -10.10 -19.11
CA PHE A 104 -1.82 -8.82 -19.38
C PHE A 104 -0.91 -7.94 -20.23
N ASP A 105 -1.43 -7.40 -21.35
CA ASP A 105 -0.65 -6.72 -22.40
C ASP A 105 -0.98 -5.23 -22.57
N ARG A 106 -1.75 -4.67 -21.63
CA ARG A 106 -2.25 -3.29 -21.75
C ARG A 106 -2.18 -2.53 -20.42
N GLY A 107 -2.60 -1.25 -20.43
CA GLY A 107 -2.67 -0.44 -19.22
C GLY A 107 -3.95 -0.70 -18.40
N SER A 108 -3.80 -0.71 -17.08
CA SER A 108 -4.88 -0.69 -16.09
C SER A 108 -4.59 0.35 -15.00
N PRO A 109 -4.50 1.65 -15.34
CA PRO A 109 -4.05 2.67 -14.38
C PRO A 109 -5.05 2.90 -13.22
N TYR A 110 -6.31 2.49 -13.38
CA TYR A 110 -7.38 2.71 -12.41
C TYR A 110 -7.73 1.48 -11.55
N MET A 111 -6.91 0.41 -11.60
CA MET A 111 -7.13 -0.80 -10.79
C MET A 111 -8.52 -1.44 -11.02
N LEU A 112 -8.97 -1.48 -12.27
CA LEU A 112 -10.28 -2.03 -12.65
C LEU A 112 -10.21 -3.42 -13.28
N MET A 113 -9.04 -3.79 -13.84
CA MET A 113 -8.89 -5.03 -14.59
C MET A 113 -8.32 -6.13 -13.70
N VAL A 114 -8.86 -7.32 -13.86
CA VAL A 114 -8.34 -8.56 -13.28
C VAL A 114 -7.63 -9.36 -14.37
N ALA A 115 -6.46 -9.90 -14.03
CA ALA A 115 -5.73 -10.77 -14.93
C ALA A 115 -5.09 -11.94 -14.17
N PRO A 116 -4.85 -13.07 -14.84
CA PRO A 116 -4.10 -14.17 -14.27
C PRO A 116 -2.65 -13.76 -13.97
N VAL A 117 -2.10 -14.34 -12.92
CA VAL A 117 -0.67 -14.27 -12.62
C VAL A 117 0.08 -15.09 -13.66
N SER A 118 1.20 -14.57 -14.18
CA SER A 118 2.03 -15.24 -15.19
C SER A 118 2.55 -16.60 -14.69
N ASP A 119 2.57 -17.60 -15.55
CA ASP A 119 3.09 -18.93 -15.25
C ASP A 119 4.53 -18.91 -14.72
N GLN A 120 5.34 -17.93 -15.11
CA GLN A 120 6.73 -17.78 -14.67
C GLN A 120 6.89 -17.54 -13.16
N ILE A 121 5.85 -17.01 -12.52
CA ILE A 121 5.86 -16.71 -11.09
C ILE A 121 4.83 -17.53 -10.29
N ARG A 122 4.02 -18.38 -10.95
CA ARG A 122 3.11 -19.31 -10.28
C ARG A 122 3.88 -20.38 -9.51
N THR A 123 3.31 -20.79 -8.40
CA THR A 123 3.70 -21.96 -7.64
C THR A 123 2.53 -22.95 -7.73
N PRO A 124 2.63 -24.05 -8.48
CA PRO A 124 1.58 -25.04 -8.56
C PRO A 124 1.30 -25.63 -7.17
N MET A 125 0.03 -25.83 -6.85
CA MET A 125 -0.36 -26.59 -5.66
C MET A 125 -0.03 -28.08 -5.86
N THR A 126 0.36 -28.74 -4.77
CA THR A 126 0.46 -30.19 -4.73
C THR A 126 -0.93 -30.83 -4.70
N SER A 127 -1.02 -32.13 -4.99
CA SER A 127 -2.31 -32.85 -4.92
C SER A 127 -2.97 -32.74 -3.54
N ASP A 128 -2.17 -32.80 -2.48
CA ASP A 128 -2.65 -32.67 -1.10
C ASP A 128 -3.18 -31.23 -0.82
N GLU A 129 -2.51 -30.20 -1.36
CA GLU A 129 -2.95 -28.80 -1.24
C GLU A 129 -4.21 -28.51 -2.06
N GLU A 130 -4.42 -29.20 -3.18
CA GLU A 130 -5.64 -29.09 -4.00
C GLU A 130 -6.87 -29.63 -3.27
N GLU A 131 -6.70 -30.65 -2.43
CA GLU A 131 -7.75 -31.25 -1.60
C GLU A 131 -8.12 -30.40 -0.37
N LEU A 132 -7.28 -29.44 0.02
CA LEU A 132 -7.57 -28.53 1.13
C LEU A 132 -8.86 -27.73 0.88
N PHE A 133 -9.56 -27.44 1.98
CA PHE A 133 -10.80 -26.65 1.96
C PHE A 133 -10.74 -25.44 2.90
N GLY A 134 -11.52 -24.41 2.61
CA GLY A 134 -11.68 -23.24 3.47
C GLY A 134 -10.37 -22.45 3.68
N ILE A 135 -10.08 -22.09 4.93
CA ILE A 135 -8.95 -21.23 5.31
C ILE A 135 -7.60 -21.90 5.01
N ASP A 136 -7.49 -23.21 5.17
CA ASP A 136 -6.23 -23.93 4.90
C ASP A 136 -5.85 -23.81 3.42
N LYS A 137 -6.83 -23.93 2.51
CA LYS A 137 -6.60 -23.69 1.08
C LYS A 137 -6.23 -22.25 0.78
N LEU A 138 -6.82 -21.27 1.50
CA LEU A 138 -6.50 -19.86 1.32
C LEU A 138 -5.05 -19.52 1.69
N ASN A 139 -4.46 -20.23 2.66
CA ASN A 139 -3.11 -20.01 3.13
C ASN A 139 -2.02 -20.65 2.26
N VAL A 140 -2.39 -21.46 1.26
CA VAL A 140 -1.41 -22.05 0.32
C VAL A 140 -0.73 -20.96 -0.50
N VAL A 141 0.60 -21.05 -0.60
CA VAL A 141 1.40 -20.14 -1.42
C VAL A 141 1.28 -20.50 -2.88
N ARG A 142 0.69 -19.62 -3.70
CA ARG A 142 0.36 -19.87 -5.12
C ARG A 142 1.29 -19.17 -6.10
N SER A 143 2.14 -18.28 -5.63
CA SER A 143 3.07 -17.56 -6.49
C SER A 143 4.26 -17.02 -5.70
N LYS A 144 5.23 -16.46 -6.42
CA LYS A 144 6.31 -15.65 -5.83
C LYS A 144 5.83 -14.34 -5.20
N LEU A 145 4.56 -13.96 -5.41
CA LEU A 145 3.88 -12.78 -4.86
C LEU A 145 2.61 -13.20 -4.10
N PRO A 146 2.77 -13.93 -2.97
CA PRO A 146 1.64 -14.58 -2.29
C PRO A 146 0.59 -13.59 -1.77
N SER A 147 0.99 -12.40 -1.35
CA SER A 147 0.08 -11.42 -0.73
C SER A 147 -0.90 -10.75 -1.70
N ILE A 148 -0.71 -10.93 -3.03
CA ILE A 148 -1.56 -10.32 -4.07
C ILE A 148 -2.22 -11.36 -4.99
N THR A 149 -1.92 -12.64 -4.80
CA THR A 149 -2.43 -13.72 -5.66
C THR A 149 -3.65 -14.36 -5.04
N HIS A 150 -4.77 -14.32 -5.76
CA HIS A 150 -6.03 -14.96 -5.37
C HIS A 150 -5.97 -16.49 -5.50
N VAL A 151 -7.00 -17.18 -4.96
CA VAL A 151 -7.13 -18.65 -5.01
C VAL A 151 -7.20 -19.22 -6.44
N ASP A 152 -7.68 -18.42 -7.38
CA ASP A 152 -7.79 -18.74 -8.81
C ASP A 152 -6.59 -18.26 -9.64
N TYR A 153 -5.47 -17.92 -8.97
CA TYR A 153 -4.27 -17.35 -9.59
C TYR A 153 -4.49 -16.01 -10.30
N SER A 154 -5.51 -15.25 -9.94
CA SER A 154 -5.75 -13.92 -10.48
C SER A 154 -5.29 -12.80 -9.54
N ALA A 155 -5.18 -11.58 -10.08
CA ALA A 155 -5.00 -10.35 -9.31
C ALA A 155 -5.70 -9.18 -9.99
N ARG A 156 -6.17 -8.20 -9.19
CA ARG A 156 -6.72 -6.94 -9.72
C ARG A 156 -5.60 -5.91 -9.83
N ILE A 157 -5.16 -5.62 -11.05
CA ILE A 157 -3.91 -4.95 -11.36
C ILE A 157 -4.09 -3.44 -11.46
N GLN A 158 -3.12 -2.70 -10.90
CA GLN A 158 -2.85 -1.32 -11.26
C GLN A 158 -1.52 -1.24 -12.01
N THR A 159 -1.52 -0.72 -13.24
CA THR A 159 -0.27 -0.35 -13.93
C THR A 159 0.12 1.08 -13.59
N VAL A 160 1.39 1.28 -13.26
CA VAL A 160 1.96 2.58 -12.90
C VAL A 160 2.86 3.08 -14.04
N HIS A 161 2.56 4.28 -14.53
CA HIS A 161 3.26 4.91 -15.65
C HIS A 161 4.08 6.10 -15.16
N SER A 162 5.31 6.23 -15.65
CA SER A 162 6.20 7.35 -15.30
C SER A 162 5.63 8.72 -15.69
N GLN A 163 4.80 8.79 -16.76
CA GLN A 163 4.20 10.03 -17.25
C GLN A 163 3.05 10.54 -16.37
N THR A 164 2.27 9.62 -15.77
CA THR A 164 1.05 9.99 -15.01
C THR A 164 1.25 9.98 -13.50
N ASN A 165 2.15 9.14 -13.00
CA ASN A 165 2.53 9.09 -11.59
C ASN A 165 4.04 8.87 -11.44
N PRO A 166 4.88 9.87 -11.77
CA PRO A 166 6.33 9.72 -11.80
C PRO A 166 6.92 9.33 -10.45
N ARG A 167 6.37 9.86 -9.37
CA ARG A 167 6.89 9.65 -8.02
C ARG A 167 6.64 8.22 -7.52
N TYR A 168 5.45 7.71 -7.74
CA TYR A 168 5.11 6.33 -7.38
C TYR A 168 5.83 5.32 -8.29
N HIS A 169 5.98 5.66 -9.58
CA HIS A 169 6.79 4.88 -10.52
C HIS A 169 8.25 4.80 -10.06
N ALA A 170 8.85 5.93 -9.64
CA ALA A 170 10.23 5.97 -9.14
C ALA A 170 10.41 5.11 -7.88
N LEU A 171 9.43 5.11 -6.96
CA LEU A 171 9.47 4.24 -5.79
C LEU A 171 9.47 2.76 -6.17
N ILE A 172 8.56 2.34 -7.06
CA ILE A 172 8.50 0.94 -7.50
C ILE A 172 9.78 0.56 -8.25
N SER A 173 10.35 1.47 -9.05
CA SER A 173 11.62 1.26 -9.73
C SER A 173 12.78 1.06 -8.74
N SER A 174 12.88 1.90 -7.71
CA SER A 174 13.89 1.74 -6.65
C SER A 174 13.71 0.43 -5.88
N PHE A 175 12.46 0.01 -5.65
CA PHE A 175 12.17 -1.29 -5.04
C PHE A 175 12.60 -2.45 -5.95
N LYS A 176 12.37 -2.34 -7.26
CA LYS A 176 12.83 -3.31 -8.26
C LYS A 176 14.35 -3.40 -8.31
N GLU A 177 15.04 -2.27 -8.29
CA GLU A 177 16.52 -2.24 -8.29
C GLU A 177 17.11 -3.00 -7.09
N GLN A 178 16.51 -2.88 -5.92
CA GLN A 178 16.99 -3.52 -4.70
C GLN A 178 16.58 -4.99 -4.56
N THR A 179 15.43 -5.36 -5.13
CA THR A 179 14.78 -6.66 -4.84
C THR A 179 14.58 -7.55 -6.06
N GLY A 180 14.72 -7.01 -7.25
CA GLY A 180 14.34 -7.68 -8.51
C GLY A 180 12.82 -7.71 -8.76
N CYS A 181 11.99 -7.09 -7.90
CA CYS A 181 10.53 -7.13 -8.00
C CYS A 181 9.94 -5.76 -8.32
N GLY A 182 9.35 -5.60 -9.50
CA GLY A 182 8.69 -4.36 -9.96
C GLY A 182 7.22 -4.26 -9.55
N VAL A 183 6.85 -4.81 -8.38
CA VAL A 183 5.48 -4.86 -7.87
C VAL A 183 5.45 -4.48 -6.40
N LEU A 184 4.46 -3.67 -6.00
CA LEU A 184 4.11 -3.39 -4.60
C LEU A 184 2.65 -3.76 -4.32
N ILE A 185 2.35 -4.11 -3.07
CA ILE A 185 0.98 -4.10 -2.56
C ILE A 185 0.49 -2.65 -2.54
N ASN A 186 -0.75 -2.43 -3.00
CA ASN A 186 -1.43 -1.15 -2.89
C ASN A 186 -2.85 -1.33 -2.35
N THR A 187 -3.14 -0.67 -1.25
CA THR A 187 -4.50 -0.58 -0.70
C THR A 187 -4.80 0.85 -0.26
N SER A 188 -6.08 1.20 -0.15
CA SER A 188 -6.52 2.53 0.29
C SER A 188 -5.94 2.91 1.66
N PHE A 189 -5.61 4.18 1.84
CA PHE A 189 -5.11 4.69 3.11
C PHE A 189 -6.28 5.03 4.03
N ASN A 190 -6.77 4.04 4.74
CA ASN A 190 -7.84 4.11 5.73
C ASN A 190 -7.87 2.82 6.55
N VAL A 191 -8.60 2.82 7.66
CA VAL A 191 -9.05 1.59 8.33
C VAL A 191 -10.41 1.15 7.75
N ARG A 192 -10.92 -0.01 8.17
CA ARG A 192 -12.25 -0.50 7.75
C ARG A 192 -13.33 0.50 8.18
N GLY A 193 -14.28 0.78 7.28
CA GLY A 193 -15.39 1.72 7.51
C GLY A 193 -15.02 3.20 7.39
N GLU A 194 -13.73 3.55 7.54
CA GLU A 194 -13.26 4.93 7.44
C GLU A 194 -13.13 5.39 5.97
N PRO A 195 -13.49 6.64 5.62
CA PRO A 195 -13.15 7.21 4.32
C PRO A 195 -11.63 7.23 4.09
N ILE A 196 -11.20 7.22 2.81
CA ILE A 196 -9.79 7.39 2.48
C ILE A 196 -9.31 8.75 3.02
N VAL A 197 -8.15 8.77 3.69
CA VAL A 197 -7.55 9.98 4.23
C VAL A 197 -7.45 11.07 3.16
N CYS A 198 -7.85 12.29 3.47
CA CYS A 198 -7.85 13.41 2.54
C CYS A 198 -6.70 14.37 2.83
N ALA A 199 -6.58 14.79 4.08
CA ALA A 199 -5.58 15.72 4.56
C ALA A 199 -4.38 15.00 5.23
N PRO A 200 -3.22 15.64 5.34
CA PRO A 200 -2.07 15.09 6.06
C PRO A 200 -2.37 14.72 7.51
N GLU A 201 -3.24 15.49 8.17
CA GLU A 201 -3.69 15.24 9.55
C GLU A 201 -4.46 13.92 9.67
N ASP A 202 -5.30 13.59 8.65
CA ASP A 202 -6.02 12.33 8.59
C ASP A 202 -5.04 11.17 8.42
N ALA A 203 -4.04 11.35 7.55
CA ALA A 203 -2.99 10.35 7.33
C ALA A 203 -2.19 10.08 8.60
N TYR A 204 -1.79 11.13 9.32
CA TYR A 204 -1.10 10.98 10.59
C TYR A 204 -1.98 10.32 11.66
N ARG A 205 -3.25 10.68 11.76
CA ARG A 205 -4.21 10.07 12.68
C ARG A 205 -4.38 8.58 12.38
N CYS A 206 -4.61 8.20 11.13
CA CYS A 206 -4.72 6.81 10.70
C CYS A 206 -3.42 6.04 10.96
N PHE A 207 -2.25 6.65 10.66
CA PHE A 207 -0.95 6.09 10.99
C PHE A 207 -0.83 5.80 12.49
N MET A 208 -1.17 6.74 13.37
CA MET A 208 -1.04 6.56 14.82
C MET A 208 -2.02 5.54 15.40
N ARG A 209 -3.20 5.37 14.80
CA ARG A 209 -4.25 4.41 15.20
C ARG A 209 -4.00 2.96 14.74
N THR A 210 -3.07 2.74 13.82
CA THR A 210 -2.78 1.42 13.21
C THR A 210 -1.37 0.95 13.52
N GLU A 211 -1.03 -0.29 13.15
CA GLU A 211 0.33 -0.82 13.29
C GLU A 211 1.19 -0.64 12.02
N MET A 212 0.97 0.44 11.25
CA MET A 212 1.92 0.84 10.21
C MET A 212 3.26 1.23 10.83
N ASP A 213 4.37 0.86 10.18
CA ASP A 213 5.71 1.11 10.70
C ASP A 213 6.19 2.52 10.35
N TYR A 214 5.91 2.96 9.13
CA TYR A 214 6.33 4.26 8.60
C TYR A 214 5.18 5.00 7.94
N LEU A 215 5.32 6.33 7.92
CA LEU A 215 4.45 7.24 7.17
C LEU A 215 5.33 8.16 6.32
N VAL A 216 5.03 8.23 5.03
CA VAL A 216 5.62 9.20 4.11
C VAL A 216 4.56 10.21 3.71
N ILE A 217 4.79 11.49 4.02
CA ILE A 217 3.98 12.62 3.57
C ILE A 217 4.88 13.52 2.72
N GLU A 218 4.68 13.54 1.43
CA GLU A 218 5.54 14.24 0.48
C GLU A 218 7.02 13.82 0.68
N ASN A 219 7.88 14.74 1.11
CA ASN A 219 9.29 14.53 1.37
C ASN A 219 9.61 14.16 2.83
N PHE A 220 8.59 14.03 3.67
CA PHE A 220 8.76 13.74 5.07
C PHE A 220 8.57 12.25 5.37
N LEU A 221 9.56 11.62 5.97
CA LEU A 221 9.53 10.26 6.48
C LEU A 221 9.38 10.28 8.00
N LEU A 222 8.36 9.59 8.51
CA LEU A 222 8.09 9.41 9.93
C LEU A 222 8.20 7.94 10.28
N HIS A 223 8.89 7.62 11.37
CA HIS A 223 8.92 6.28 11.95
C HIS A 223 7.98 6.22 13.16
N LYS A 224 7.22 5.14 13.29
CA LYS A 224 6.20 4.98 14.33
C LYS A 224 6.79 5.07 15.73
N SER A 225 7.91 4.40 15.97
CA SER A 225 8.54 4.35 17.30
C SER A 225 9.06 5.69 17.79
N ASP A 226 9.29 6.64 16.89
CA ASP A 226 9.80 7.96 17.21
C ASP A 226 8.68 8.92 17.64
N GLN A 227 7.43 8.56 17.35
CA GLN A 227 6.29 9.40 17.67
C GLN A 227 5.92 9.30 19.16
N ALA A 228 5.35 10.37 19.70
CA ALA A 228 4.80 10.36 21.06
C ALA A 228 3.70 9.29 21.14
N LYS A 229 3.74 8.46 22.18
CA LYS A 229 2.67 7.48 22.40
C LYS A 229 1.34 8.23 22.60
N VAL A 230 0.45 8.09 21.66
CA VAL A 230 -0.95 8.47 21.86
C VAL A 230 -1.51 7.48 22.88
N VAL A 231 -2.10 7.97 23.96
CA VAL A 231 -2.90 7.13 24.86
C VAL A 231 -4.01 6.55 23.99
N SER A 232 -3.97 5.24 23.77
CA SER A 232 -4.91 4.56 22.87
C SER A 232 -6.29 4.57 23.50
N ASP A 233 -7.06 5.59 23.19
CA ASP A 233 -8.52 5.53 23.31
C ASP A 233 -9.02 4.69 22.12
N GLU A 234 -9.39 3.44 22.35
CA GLU A 234 -9.92 2.53 21.32
C GLU A 234 -11.35 2.85 20.91
N SER A 235 -11.96 3.92 21.48
CA SER A 235 -13.32 4.37 21.15
C SER A 235 -13.51 4.69 19.67
N TRP A 236 -12.42 5.06 18.96
CA TRP A 236 -12.45 5.32 17.53
C TRP A 236 -12.81 4.07 16.69
N MET A 237 -12.60 2.84 17.19
CA MET A 237 -12.99 1.61 16.49
C MET A 237 -14.53 1.50 16.33
N ASN A 238 -15.27 2.23 17.15
CA ASN A 238 -16.74 2.28 17.12
C ASN A 238 -17.26 3.53 16.40
N GLU A 239 -16.39 4.42 15.88
CA GLU A 239 -16.80 5.62 15.13
C GLU A 239 -17.43 5.28 13.77
N PHE A 240 -17.13 4.12 13.21
CA PHE A 240 -17.59 3.71 11.90
C PHE A 240 -18.31 2.36 11.98
N GLU A 241 -19.48 2.27 11.33
CA GLU A 241 -20.19 1.01 11.19
C GLU A 241 -19.34 0.02 10.36
N LEU A 242 -19.34 -1.23 10.78
CA LEU A 242 -18.66 -2.29 10.05
C LEU A 242 -19.53 -2.71 8.85
N ASP A 243 -18.96 -2.67 7.63
CA ASP A 243 -19.59 -3.19 6.41
C ASP A 243 -19.86 -4.70 6.48
#